data_238eb524257d6ba3a01627a3e85f0ba9
#
_entry.id   238eb524257d6ba3a01627a3e85f0ba9
#
_cell.length_a   1.000
_cell.length_b   1.000
_cell.length_c   1.000
_cell.angle_alpha   90.00
_cell.angle_beta   90.00
_cell.angle_gamma   90.00
#
_symmetry.space_group_name_H-M   'P 1'
#
loop_
_entity.id
_entity.type
_entity.pdbx_description
1 polymer ?
#
loop_
_entity_poly.entity_id
_entity_poly.type
_entity_poly.pdbx_seq_one_letter_code
_entity_poly.pdbx_strand_id
1 'polypeptide(L)'
;MAIIEKLHVLKFRNLTDQYLLPNNNINLIIGQNGQGKTNFIESIYYLGHSRSFKTKNLKDIIPFDEQQIKITALVDKQKVSIKKSRDKSQILIDEEKISSNSLLSQILPIQIISPDRGFVVGGSPKLKRSYLDWGVFHNKSNETLTAYKTYKKTLKNINTLLTSGNTGELDEWFTQFASLSVNITKGRMDYVEQLKAVLNDQSKGRLNSLIKTNDDFTFHIQTGWPKEVDPLSQVKIL
;
A
#
# COMPACT_ATOMS: atom_id res chain seq x y z
N MET A 1 0.08 3.71 -15.73
CA MET A 1 0.58 2.45 -15.11
C MET A 1 2.08 2.60 -15.01
N ALA A 2 2.70 2.43 -13.85
CA ALA A 2 4.14 2.61 -13.70
C ALA A 2 4.91 1.44 -14.34
N ILE A 3 5.95 1.76 -15.12
CA ILE A 3 6.78 0.77 -15.83
C ILE A 3 8.21 0.84 -15.28
N ILE A 4 8.72 -0.31 -14.85
CA ILE A 4 10.13 -0.44 -14.47
C ILE A 4 10.92 -0.78 -15.74
N GLU A 5 11.68 0.17 -16.25
CA GLU A 5 12.52 -0.01 -17.45
C GLU A 5 13.84 -0.72 -17.12
N LYS A 6 14.41 -0.42 -15.96
CA LYS A 6 15.66 -1.01 -15.46
C LYS A 6 15.56 -1.21 -13.96
N LEU A 7 16.10 -2.32 -13.47
CA LEU A 7 16.17 -2.63 -12.04
C LEU A 7 17.57 -3.13 -11.71
N HIS A 8 18.15 -2.57 -10.66
CA HIS A 8 19.43 -2.99 -10.11
C HIS A 8 19.28 -3.19 -8.60
N VAL A 9 19.56 -4.38 -8.13
CA VAL A 9 19.42 -4.80 -6.72
C VAL A 9 20.80 -5.24 -6.22
N LEU A 10 21.32 -4.54 -5.22
CA LEU A 10 22.61 -4.82 -4.60
C LEU A 10 22.42 -5.21 -3.14
N LYS A 11 23.01 -6.35 -2.75
CA LYS A 11 23.17 -6.81 -1.36
C LYS A 11 21.83 -6.94 -0.61
N PHE A 12 20.80 -7.41 -1.29
CA PHE A 12 19.48 -7.59 -0.70
C PHE A 12 19.23 -9.06 -0.37
N ARG A 13 19.21 -9.44 0.90
CA ARG A 13 19.12 -10.83 1.36
C ARG A 13 20.21 -11.71 0.73
N ASN A 14 19.83 -12.74 -0.02
CA ASN A 14 20.78 -13.60 -0.77
C ASN A 14 21.09 -13.09 -2.19
N LEU A 15 20.59 -11.91 -2.56
CA LEU A 15 20.89 -11.29 -3.85
C LEU A 15 22.16 -10.43 -3.71
N THR A 16 23.21 -10.79 -4.40
CA THR A 16 24.49 -10.07 -4.36
C THR A 16 24.48 -8.85 -5.26
N ASP A 17 24.29 -9.08 -6.55
CA ASP A 17 24.22 -8.07 -7.61
C ASP A 17 23.31 -8.59 -8.73
N GLN A 18 22.14 -8.00 -8.87
CA GLN A 18 21.15 -8.41 -9.84
C GLN A 18 20.72 -7.22 -10.69
N TYR A 19 20.95 -7.35 -11.99
CA TYR A 19 20.51 -6.37 -12.97
C TYR A 19 19.48 -7.00 -13.91
N LEU A 20 18.37 -6.29 -14.13
CA LEU A 20 17.27 -6.75 -14.95
C LEU A 20 16.72 -5.62 -15.81
N LEU A 21 16.31 -5.96 -17.03
CA LEU A 21 15.48 -5.15 -17.93
C LEU A 21 14.10 -5.83 -18.03
N PRO A 22 13.14 -5.45 -17.17
CA PRO A 22 11.83 -6.10 -17.18
C PRO A 22 11.06 -5.82 -18.48
N ASN A 23 10.21 -6.76 -18.87
CA ASN A 23 9.20 -6.52 -19.89
C ASN A 23 8.08 -5.63 -19.33
N ASN A 24 7.48 -4.79 -20.17
CA ASN A 24 6.44 -3.83 -19.75
C ASN A 24 5.13 -4.49 -19.32
N ASN A 25 4.89 -5.75 -19.70
CA ASN A 25 3.63 -6.45 -19.42
C ASN A 25 3.81 -7.53 -18.34
N ILE A 26 4.32 -8.70 -18.75
CA ILE A 26 4.42 -9.88 -17.89
C ILE A 26 5.86 -10.31 -17.77
N ASN A 27 6.33 -10.51 -16.55
CA ASN A 27 7.63 -11.06 -16.23
C ASN A 27 7.46 -12.33 -15.41
N LEU A 28 7.99 -13.44 -15.89
CA LEU A 28 7.93 -14.72 -15.20
C LEU A 28 9.29 -15.00 -14.54
N ILE A 29 9.29 -15.17 -13.22
CA ILE A 29 10.50 -15.50 -12.45
C ILE A 29 10.46 -16.98 -12.09
N ILE A 30 11.33 -17.77 -12.69
CA ILE A 30 11.42 -19.21 -12.50
C ILE A 30 12.77 -19.59 -11.89
N GLY A 31 12.85 -20.76 -11.27
CA GLY A 31 14.06 -21.29 -10.66
C GLY A 31 13.76 -22.26 -9.52
N GLN A 32 14.78 -22.93 -8.99
CA GLN A 32 14.64 -23.87 -7.86
C GLN A 32 14.33 -23.14 -6.55
N ASN A 33 13.86 -23.88 -5.55
CA ASN A 33 13.60 -23.32 -4.22
C ASN A 33 14.92 -22.84 -3.58
N GLY A 34 14.87 -21.77 -2.81
CA GLY A 34 16.05 -21.17 -2.19
C GLY A 34 16.85 -20.18 -3.06
N GLN A 35 16.67 -20.14 -4.38
CA GLN A 35 17.46 -19.30 -5.29
C GLN A 35 17.16 -17.79 -5.22
N GLY A 36 16.26 -17.35 -4.35
CA GLY A 36 16.01 -15.91 -4.15
C GLY A 36 14.87 -15.31 -4.95
N LYS A 37 14.04 -16.11 -5.68
CA LYS A 37 12.87 -15.61 -6.45
C LYS A 37 11.98 -14.66 -5.62
N THR A 38 11.59 -15.11 -4.42
CA THR A 38 10.77 -14.29 -3.53
C THR A 38 11.53 -13.07 -3.00
N ASN A 39 12.84 -13.17 -2.79
CA ASN A 39 13.66 -12.06 -2.34
C ASN A 39 13.83 -11.01 -3.44
N PHE A 40 13.84 -11.45 -4.69
CA PHE A 40 13.82 -10.54 -5.84
C PHE A 40 12.49 -9.76 -5.92
N ILE A 41 11.34 -10.43 -5.82
CA ILE A 41 10.02 -9.76 -5.75
C ILE A 41 9.95 -8.83 -4.53
N GLU A 42 10.52 -9.26 -3.40
CA GLU A 42 10.59 -8.44 -2.19
C GLU A 42 11.40 -7.17 -2.39
N SER A 43 12.48 -7.21 -3.15
CA SER A 43 13.29 -6.03 -3.46
C SER A 43 12.52 -5.00 -4.28
N ILE A 44 11.69 -5.45 -5.23
CA ILE A 44 10.80 -4.56 -5.99
C ILE A 44 9.77 -3.90 -5.06
N TYR A 45 9.13 -4.70 -4.21
CA TYR A 45 8.19 -4.16 -3.20
C TYR A 45 8.87 -3.18 -2.25
N TYR A 46 10.11 -3.49 -1.86
CA TYR A 46 10.90 -2.62 -0.99
C TYR A 46 11.18 -1.28 -1.65
N LEU A 47 11.44 -1.26 -2.94
CA LEU A 47 11.63 -0.04 -3.71
C LEU A 47 10.40 0.88 -3.68
N GLY A 48 9.18 0.34 -3.83
CA GLY A 48 7.95 1.15 -3.82
C GLY A 48 7.45 1.55 -2.43
N HIS A 49 7.88 0.83 -1.36
CA HIS A 49 7.31 1.03 -0.01
C HIS A 49 8.35 1.36 1.07
N SER A 50 9.64 1.26 0.78
CA SER A 50 10.75 1.37 1.74
C SER A 50 10.62 0.44 2.96
N ARG A 51 9.93 -0.68 2.79
CA ARG A 51 9.70 -1.71 3.82
C ARG A 51 9.53 -3.08 3.19
N SER A 52 9.93 -4.12 3.92
CA SER A 52 9.67 -5.50 3.52
C SER A 52 8.22 -5.89 3.76
N PHE A 53 7.74 -6.82 2.97
CA PHE A 53 6.48 -7.48 3.22
C PHE A 53 6.60 -8.76 4.07
N LYS A 54 7.82 -9.27 4.25
CA LYS A 54 8.09 -10.48 5.06
C LYS A 54 8.46 -10.15 6.50
N THR A 55 9.25 -9.09 6.71
CA THR A 55 9.82 -8.75 8.01
C THR A 55 9.82 -7.25 8.27
N LYS A 56 9.76 -6.88 9.53
CA LYS A 56 9.99 -5.50 9.98
C LYS A 56 11.46 -5.27 10.37
N ASN A 57 12.21 -6.35 10.52
CA ASN A 57 13.57 -6.30 11.00
C ASN A 57 14.54 -6.12 9.82
N LEU A 58 15.28 -5.01 9.82
CA LEU A 58 16.23 -4.71 8.77
C LEU A 58 17.44 -5.68 8.76
N LYS A 59 17.77 -6.28 9.91
CA LYS A 59 18.82 -7.29 10.00
C LYS A 59 18.55 -8.53 9.15
N ASP A 60 17.28 -8.84 8.90
CA ASP A 60 16.91 -9.98 8.06
C ASP A 60 17.05 -9.67 6.56
N ILE A 61 17.26 -8.41 6.20
CA ILE A 61 17.31 -7.93 4.81
C ILE A 61 18.75 -7.66 4.37
N ILE A 62 19.55 -7.07 5.25
CA ILE A 62 20.97 -6.80 4.98
C ILE A 62 21.76 -8.09 5.22
N PRO A 63 22.52 -8.60 4.22
CA PRO A 63 23.39 -9.75 4.42
C PRO A 63 24.37 -9.55 5.57
N PHE A 64 24.80 -10.64 6.21
CA PHE A 64 25.61 -10.60 7.42
C PHE A 64 26.93 -9.83 7.22
N ASP A 65 27.56 -10.02 6.06
CA ASP A 65 28.86 -9.40 5.72
C ASP A 65 28.72 -8.01 5.08
N GLU A 66 27.49 -7.46 5.04
CA GLU A 66 27.21 -6.22 4.36
C GLU A 66 26.72 -5.13 5.32
N GLN A 67 27.05 -3.89 4.99
CA GLN A 67 26.65 -2.74 5.81
C GLN A 67 25.32 -2.13 5.34
N GLN A 68 24.99 -2.28 4.05
CA GLN A 68 23.84 -1.63 3.45
C GLN A 68 23.31 -2.41 2.26
N ILE A 69 22.04 -2.17 1.97
CA ILE A 69 21.40 -2.55 0.70
C ILE A 69 21.29 -1.34 -0.20
N LYS A 70 21.27 -1.58 -1.51
CA LYS A 70 20.94 -0.56 -2.50
C LYS A 70 20.01 -1.17 -3.55
N ILE A 71 18.89 -0.50 -3.81
CA ILE A 71 17.98 -0.85 -4.89
C ILE A 71 17.80 0.40 -5.74
N THR A 72 18.00 0.28 -7.04
CA THR A 72 17.84 1.38 -7.99
C THR A 72 17.00 0.90 -9.16
N ALA A 73 16.03 1.71 -9.57
CA ALA A 73 15.27 1.46 -10.79
C ALA A 73 15.10 2.73 -11.61
N LEU A 74 14.90 2.55 -12.90
CA LEU A 74 14.34 3.56 -13.80
C LEU A 74 12.86 3.23 -13.96
N VAL A 75 12.00 4.13 -13.50
CA VAL A 75 10.53 3.99 -13.50
C VAL A 75 9.94 5.16 -14.25
N ASP A 76 9.29 4.92 -15.40
CA ASP A 76 8.74 5.97 -16.26
C ASP A 76 9.75 7.12 -16.50
N LYS A 77 11.00 6.76 -16.83
CA LYS A 77 12.15 7.67 -17.02
C LYS A 77 12.67 8.36 -15.76
N GLN A 78 12.08 8.16 -14.59
CA GLN A 78 12.58 8.68 -13.31
C GLN A 78 13.51 7.65 -12.65
N LYS A 79 14.65 8.10 -12.18
CA LYS A 79 15.61 7.26 -11.44
C LYS A 79 15.23 7.24 -9.95
N VAL A 80 14.76 6.11 -9.48
CA VAL A 80 14.41 5.90 -8.06
C VAL A 80 15.46 5.02 -7.41
N SER A 81 15.98 5.43 -6.26
CA SER A 81 16.99 4.65 -5.53
C SER A 81 16.73 4.66 -4.03
N ILE A 82 16.88 3.51 -3.41
CA ILE A 82 16.88 3.35 -1.96
C ILE A 82 18.22 2.79 -1.54
N LYS A 83 18.88 3.49 -0.60
CA LYS A 83 20.03 2.99 0.17
C LYS A 83 19.62 2.88 1.61
N LYS A 84 19.86 1.74 2.23
CA LYS A 84 19.50 1.53 3.62
C LYS A 84 20.57 0.73 4.36
N SER A 85 21.08 1.30 5.44
CA SER A 85 21.95 0.68 6.42
C SER A 85 21.22 0.55 7.76
N ARG A 86 21.89 -0.03 8.76
CA ARG A 86 21.31 -0.17 10.11
C ARG A 86 20.90 1.18 10.71
N ASP A 87 21.67 2.23 10.43
CA ASP A 87 21.52 3.55 11.06
C ASP A 87 20.96 4.62 10.13
N LYS A 88 21.05 4.42 8.81
CA LYS A 88 20.68 5.43 7.82
C LYS A 88 19.73 4.88 6.76
N SER A 89 18.72 5.67 6.41
CA SER A 89 17.86 5.44 5.28
C SER A 89 17.93 6.64 4.35
N GLN A 90 18.19 6.40 3.08
CA GLN A 90 18.25 7.43 2.06
C GLN A 90 17.43 7.00 0.87
N ILE A 91 16.51 7.86 0.46
CA ILE A 91 15.69 7.71 -0.73
C ILE A 91 16.05 8.84 -1.68
N LEU A 92 16.30 8.50 -2.92
CA LEU A 92 16.67 9.44 -3.97
C LEU A 92 15.71 9.28 -5.15
N ILE A 93 15.22 10.39 -5.66
CA ILE A 93 14.48 10.48 -6.93
C ILE A 93 15.25 11.46 -7.81
N ASP A 94 15.69 11.02 -8.98
CA ASP A 94 16.54 11.78 -9.90
C ASP A 94 17.74 12.44 -9.18
N GLU A 95 18.34 11.65 -8.24
CA GLU A 95 19.48 12.03 -7.39
C GLU A 95 19.15 13.01 -6.26
N GLU A 96 17.95 13.57 -6.22
CA GLU A 96 17.50 14.42 -5.11
C GLU A 96 17.01 13.58 -3.94
N LYS A 97 17.47 13.95 -2.73
CA LYS A 97 17.08 13.28 -1.50
C LYS A 97 15.66 13.65 -1.08
N ILE A 98 14.83 12.65 -0.88
CA ILE A 98 13.47 12.84 -0.39
C ILE A 98 13.28 12.26 1.01
N SER A 99 12.39 12.88 1.79
CA SER A 99 12.07 12.48 3.16
C SER A 99 10.78 11.64 3.27
N SER A 100 10.00 11.55 2.21
CA SER A 100 8.67 10.95 2.25
C SER A 100 8.59 9.62 1.51
N ASN A 101 8.34 8.54 2.25
CA ASN A 101 8.08 7.21 1.66
C ASN A 101 6.81 7.17 0.80
N SER A 102 5.87 8.11 1.01
CA SER A 102 4.64 8.15 0.22
C SER A 102 4.87 8.51 -1.25
N LEU A 103 5.92 9.30 -1.54
CA LEU A 103 6.31 9.61 -2.91
C LEU A 103 6.76 8.35 -3.68
N LEU A 104 7.47 7.43 -3.03
CA LEU A 104 7.82 6.15 -3.64
C LEU A 104 6.58 5.36 -4.06
N SER A 105 5.59 5.28 -3.18
CA SER A 105 4.35 4.57 -3.48
C SER A 105 3.53 5.25 -4.58
N GLN A 106 3.66 6.56 -4.77
CA GLN A 106 3.03 7.29 -5.89
C GLN A 106 3.72 6.97 -7.22
N ILE A 107 5.06 6.97 -7.24
CA ILE A 107 5.84 6.69 -8.45
C ILE A 107 5.71 5.21 -8.83
N LEU A 108 5.79 4.32 -7.85
CA LEU A 108 5.76 2.88 -8.07
C LEU A 108 4.66 2.22 -7.21
N PRO A 109 3.40 2.27 -7.65
CA PRO A 109 2.28 1.63 -6.98
C PRO A 109 2.35 0.11 -7.11
N ILE A 110 2.73 -0.58 -6.03
CA ILE A 110 2.91 -2.03 -6.02
C ILE A 110 1.83 -2.69 -5.18
N GLN A 111 1.17 -3.69 -5.74
CA GLN A 111 0.26 -4.59 -5.04
C GLN A 111 0.83 -6.01 -5.07
N ILE A 112 0.88 -6.67 -3.90
CA ILE A 112 1.27 -8.07 -3.81
C ILE A 112 0.03 -8.93 -3.61
N ILE A 113 -0.10 -9.95 -4.44
CA ILE A 113 -1.08 -11.02 -4.30
C ILE A 113 -0.31 -12.30 -4.00
N SER A 114 -0.59 -12.93 -2.86
CA SER A 114 0.07 -14.17 -2.41
C SER A 114 -0.94 -15.06 -1.70
N PRO A 115 -0.88 -16.38 -1.91
CA PRO A 115 -1.75 -17.34 -1.22
C PRO A 115 -1.66 -17.26 0.31
N ASP A 116 -0.47 -16.99 0.85
CA ASP A 116 -0.20 -16.91 2.29
C ASP A 116 -0.71 -15.62 2.95
N ARG A 117 -1.03 -14.62 2.16
CA ARG A 117 -1.64 -13.39 2.65
C ARG A 117 -3.13 -13.51 2.49
N GLY A 118 -3.84 -13.62 3.61
CA GLY A 118 -5.29 -13.74 3.62
C GLY A 118 -5.92 -12.81 2.58
N PHE A 119 -6.75 -13.40 1.73
CA PHE A 119 -7.48 -12.66 0.70
C PHE A 119 -8.19 -11.47 1.37
N VAL A 120 -8.16 -10.32 0.74
CA VAL A 120 -8.87 -9.11 1.21
C VAL A 120 -10.32 -9.43 1.57
N VAL A 121 -10.97 -10.28 0.77
CA VAL A 121 -12.38 -10.69 0.95
C VAL A 121 -12.60 -11.46 2.25
N GLY A 122 -11.74 -12.42 2.58
CA GLY A 122 -11.79 -13.20 3.84
C GLY A 122 -11.00 -12.58 5.00
N GLY A 123 -10.33 -11.46 4.76
CA GLY A 123 -9.41 -10.86 5.70
C GLY A 123 -10.08 -10.04 6.81
N SER A 124 -9.27 -9.69 7.82
CA SER A 124 -9.71 -8.86 8.93
C SER A 124 -10.19 -7.46 8.45
N PRO A 125 -11.04 -6.78 9.24
CA PRO A 125 -11.48 -5.40 8.92
C PRO A 125 -10.30 -4.43 8.68
N LYS A 126 -9.19 -4.64 9.38
CA LYS A 126 -7.97 -3.85 9.19
C LYS A 126 -7.38 -4.05 7.78
N LEU A 127 -7.36 -5.29 7.30
CA LEU A 127 -6.85 -5.61 5.97
C LEU A 127 -7.73 -5.01 4.87
N LYS A 128 -9.06 -5.13 5.02
CA LYS A 128 -10.05 -4.55 4.09
C LYS A 128 -9.90 -3.02 4.02
N ARG A 129 -9.81 -2.36 5.17
CA ARG A 129 -9.56 -0.90 5.19
C ARG A 129 -8.23 -0.53 4.53
N SER A 130 -7.17 -1.26 4.82
CA SER A 130 -5.85 -1.00 4.23
C SER A 130 -5.85 -1.13 2.70
N TYR A 131 -6.62 -2.06 2.16
CA TYR A 131 -6.80 -2.21 0.70
C TYR A 131 -7.55 -1.01 0.11
N LEU A 132 -8.66 -0.60 0.72
CA LEU A 132 -9.40 0.58 0.27
C LEU A 132 -8.56 1.85 0.38
N ASP A 133 -7.84 2.03 1.49
CA ASP A 133 -6.96 3.17 1.71
C ASP A 133 -5.85 3.24 0.65
N TRP A 134 -5.31 2.09 0.25
CA TRP A 134 -4.35 2.00 -0.84
C TRP A 134 -4.97 2.47 -2.16
N GLY A 135 -6.16 1.99 -2.51
CA GLY A 135 -6.85 2.39 -3.73
C GLY A 135 -7.22 3.87 -3.77
N VAL A 136 -7.78 4.40 -2.68
CA VAL A 136 -8.11 5.82 -2.56
C VAL A 136 -6.85 6.69 -2.69
N PHE A 137 -5.74 6.28 -2.05
CA PHE A 137 -4.46 7.00 -2.14
C PHE A 137 -3.93 7.09 -3.57
N HIS A 138 -4.02 6.01 -4.35
CA HIS A 138 -3.54 6.00 -5.74
C HIS A 138 -4.49 6.68 -6.73
N ASN A 139 -5.75 6.87 -6.36
CA ASN A 139 -6.74 7.55 -7.20
C ASN A 139 -6.77 9.08 -6.95
N LYS A 140 -6.61 9.52 -5.68
CA LYS A 140 -6.69 10.94 -5.25
C LYS A 140 -5.49 11.31 -4.35
N SER A 141 -4.28 11.23 -4.84
CA SER A 141 -3.05 11.11 -4.05
C SER A 141 -2.77 12.19 -3.00
N ASN A 142 -2.81 13.48 -3.35
CA ASN A 142 -2.31 14.54 -2.46
C ASN A 142 -3.28 14.94 -1.34
N GLU A 143 -4.56 15.12 -1.67
CA GLU A 143 -5.60 15.46 -0.68
C GLU A 143 -5.79 14.32 0.32
N THR A 144 -5.83 13.10 -0.18
CA THR A 144 -5.95 11.89 0.62
C THR A 144 -4.79 11.75 1.60
N LEU A 145 -3.55 11.95 1.14
CA LEU A 145 -2.37 11.84 2.00
C LEU A 145 -2.43 12.83 3.16
N THR A 146 -2.81 14.06 2.89
CA THR A 146 -2.94 15.12 3.91
C THR A 146 -4.03 14.77 4.92
N ALA A 147 -5.22 14.36 4.46
CA ALA A 147 -6.31 13.93 5.32
C ALA A 147 -5.90 12.76 6.25
N TYR A 148 -5.23 11.74 5.72
CA TYR A 148 -4.76 10.61 6.54
C TYR A 148 -3.65 10.98 7.52
N LYS A 149 -2.73 11.88 7.16
CA LYS A 149 -1.71 12.39 8.10
C LYS A 149 -2.36 13.14 9.25
N THR A 150 -3.30 14.04 8.93
CA THR A 150 -4.03 14.81 9.95
C THR A 150 -4.86 13.89 10.82
N TYR A 151 -5.61 12.95 10.24
CA TYR A 151 -6.39 11.95 10.99
C TYR A 151 -5.54 11.16 12.00
N LYS A 152 -4.38 10.65 11.57
CA LYS A 152 -3.46 9.92 12.48
C LYS A 152 -2.92 10.81 13.59
N LYS A 153 -2.61 12.07 13.30
CA LYS A 153 -2.13 13.03 14.29
C LYS A 153 -3.23 13.34 15.31
N THR A 154 -4.44 13.63 14.83
CA THR A 154 -5.61 13.90 15.69
C THR A 154 -5.92 12.71 16.60
N LEU A 155 -5.96 11.49 16.05
CA LEU A 155 -6.18 10.27 16.84
C LEU A 155 -5.09 10.07 17.91
N LYS A 156 -3.83 10.35 17.58
CA LYS A 156 -2.74 10.27 18.55
C LYS A 156 -2.93 11.29 19.68
N ASN A 157 -3.31 12.52 19.35
CA ASN A 157 -3.55 13.57 20.36
C ASN A 157 -4.71 13.18 21.28
N ILE A 158 -5.83 12.71 20.73
CA ILE A 158 -6.97 12.21 21.53
C ILE A 158 -6.52 11.10 22.49
N ASN A 159 -5.80 10.09 21.99
CA ASN A 159 -5.31 9.01 22.85
C ASN A 159 -4.37 9.51 23.94
N THR A 160 -3.51 10.49 23.64
CA THR A 160 -2.62 11.09 24.65
C THR A 160 -3.41 11.83 25.73
N LEU A 161 -4.39 12.64 25.36
CA LEU A 161 -5.25 13.38 26.30
C LEU A 161 -6.05 12.43 27.19
N LEU A 162 -6.64 11.39 26.61
CA LEU A 162 -7.36 10.35 27.37
C LEU A 162 -6.44 9.63 28.37
N THR A 163 -5.21 9.32 27.99
CA THR A 163 -4.25 8.64 28.86
C THR A 163 -3.73 9.55 29.98
N SER A 164 -3.61 10.85 29.71
CA SER A 164 -3.16 11.83 30.71
C SER A 164 -4.27 12.33 31.65
N GLY A 165 -5.54 11.96 31.39
CA GLY A 165 -6.69 12.45 32.16
C GLY A 165 -7.08 13.91 31.89
N ASN A 166 -6.44 14.57 30.92
CA ASN A 166 -6.75 15.93 30.52
C ASN A 166 -7.90 15.94 29.49
N THR A 167 -9.12 16.21 29.96
CA THR A 167 -10.34 16.14 29.15
C THR A 167 -10.81 17.48 28.58
N GLY A 168 -10.20 18.60 29.01
CA GLY A 168 -10.72 19.95 28.70
C GLY A 168 -10.72 20.31 27.19
N GLU A 169 -9.86 19.71 26.39
CA GLU A 169 -9.75 19.99 24.93
C GLU A 169 -10.32 18.85 24.06
N LEU A 170 -10.91 17.81 24.66
CA LEU A 170 -11.32 16.61 23.91
C LEU A 170 -12.43 16.89 22.90
N ASP A 171 -13.37 17.78 23.18
CA ASP A 171 -14.50 18.05 22.29
C ASP A 171 -14.06 18.65 20.95
N GLU A 172 -13.07 19.55 20.96
CA GLU A 172 -12.50 20.10 19.72
C GLU A 172 -11.81 19.03 18.90
N TRP A 173 -10.99 18.19 19.56
CA TRP A 173 -10.29 17.09 18.91
C TRP A 173 -11.26 16.04 18.37
N PHE A 174 -12.35 15.73 19.07
CA PHE A 174 -13.37 14.81 18.60
C PHE A 174 -14.13 15.38 17.39
N THR A 175 -14.45 16.66 17.39
CA THR A 175 -15.10 17.33 16.25
C THR A 175 -14.22 17.26 15.01
N GLN A 176 -12.94 17.58 15.15
CA GLN A 176 -11.98 17.46 14.05
C GLN A 176 -11.84 16.00 13.56
N PHE A 177 -11.75 15.07 14.50
CA PHE A 177 -11.64 13.64 14.20
C PHE A 177 -12.86 13.10 13.45
N ALA A 178 -14.06 13.50 13.86
CA ALA A 178 -15.31 13.12 13.21
C ALA A 178 -15.37 13.64 11.77
N SER A 179 -15.05 14.91 11.54
CA SER A 179 -15.00 15.50 10.19
C SER A 179 -14.01 14.77 9.27
N LEU A 180 -12.79 14.50 9.76
CA LEU A 180 -11.78 13.75 9.01
C LEU A 180 -12.21 12.30 8.72
N SER A 181 -12.89 11.66 9.68
CA SER A 181 -13.42 10.30 9.54
C SER A 181 -14.48 10.22 8.44
N VAL A 182 -15.38 11.19 8.39
CA VAL A 182 -16.41 11.31 7.32
C VAL A 182 -15.76 11.45 5.96
N ASN A 183 -14.78 12.33 5.82
CA ASN A 183 -14.08 12.56 4.54
C ASN A 183 -13.35 11.29 4.06
N ILE A 184 -12.64 10.60 4.95
CA ILE A 184 -11.96 9.34 4.63
C ILE A 184 -12.98 8.27 4.23
N THR A 185 -14.08 8.17 4.96
CA THR A 185 -15.17 7.22 4.69
C THR A 185 -15.79 7.47 3.32
N LYS A 186 -16.10 8.72 2.99
CA LYS A 186 -16.62 9.10 1.68
C LYS A 186 -15.66 8.71 0.56
N GLY A 187 -14.36 9.01 0.72
CA GLY A 187 -13.36 8.60 -0.28
C GLY A 187 -13.30 7.08 -0.50
N ARG A 188 -13.44 6.28 0.58
CA ARG A 188 -13.53 4.81 0.47
C ARG A 188 -14.79 4.35 -0.25
N MET A 189 -15.94 4.98 0.01
CA MET A 189 -17.20 4.65 -0.66
C MET A 189 -17.12 4.98 -2.15
N ASP A 190 -16.62 6.15 -2.52
CA ASP A 190 -16.42 6.54 -3.91
C ASP A 190 -15.52 5.53 -4.66
N TYR A 191 -14.44 5.09 -4.01
CA TYR A 191 -13.54 4.09 -4.59
C TYR A 191 -14.21 2.72 -4.74
N VAL A 192 -15.04 2.30 -3.80
CA VAL A 192 -15.82 1.05 -3.89
C VAL A 192 -16.78 1.08 -5.06
N GLU A 193 -17.48 2.19 -5.30
CA GLU A 193 -18.38 2.32 -6.44
C GLU A 193 -17.64 2.26 -7.79
N GLN A 194 -16.47 2.91 -7.89
CA GLN A 194 -15.61 2.78 -9.06
C GLN A 194 -15.14 1.33 -9.28
N LEU A 195 -14.73 0.66 -8.20
CA LEU A 195 -14.30 -0.73 -8.27
C LEU A 195 -15.43 -1.66 -8.73
N LYS A 196 -16.66 -1.47 -8.23
CA LYS A 196 -17.85 -2.19 -8.68
C LYS A 196 -18.10 -1.99 -10.18
N ALA A 197 -18.01 -0.76 -10.66
CA ALA A 197 -18.21 -0.45 -12.08
C ALA A 197 -17.21 -1.21 -12.96
N VAL A 198 -15.92 -1.19 -12.60
CA VAL A 198 -14.87 -1.91 -13.35
C VAL A 198 -15.06 -3.43 -13.28
N LEU A 199 -15.41 -3.98 -12.12
CA LEU A 199 -15.64 -5.41 -11.95
C LEU A 199 -16.85 -5.88 -12.78
N ASN A 200 -17.94 -5.13 -12.77
CA ASN A 200 -19.14 -5.46 -13.53
C ASN A 200 -18.89 -5.42 -15.05
N ASP A 201 -18.10 -4.45 -15.52
CA ASP A 201 -17.73 -4.35 -16.94
C ASP A 201 -16.84 -5.52 -17.37
N GLN A 202 -15.79 -5.83 -16.59
CA GLN A 202 -14.88 -6.93 -16.92
C GLN A 202 -15.51 -8.32 -16.78
N SER A 203 -16.46 -8.50 -15.86
CA SER A 203 -17.11 -9.79 -15.64
C SER A 203 -18.04 -10.18 -16.77
N LYS A 204 -18.75 -9.22 -17.38
CA LYS A 204 -19.64 -9.46 -18.53
C LYS A 204 -18.91 -10.12 -19.71
N GLY A 205 -17.63 -9.77 -19.93
CA GLY A 205 -16.86 -10.36 -21.03
C GLY A 205 -16.18 -11.70 -20.71
N ARG A 206 -15.64 -11.87 -19.51
CA ARG A 206 -14.80 -13.04 -19.17
C ARG A 206 -15.55 -14.19 -18.51
N LEU A 207 -16.51 -13.90 -17.62
CA LEU A 207 -17.30 -14.94 -16.98
C LEU A 207 -18.30 -15.57 -17.92
N ASN A 208 -18.93 -14.83 -18.83
CA ASN A 208 -19.81 -15.37 -19.86
C ASN A 208 -19.09 -16.33 -20.81
N SER A 209 -17.79 -16.13 -21.08
CA SER A 209 -16.99 -17.06 -21.88
C SER A 209 -16.62 -18.35 -21.14
N LEU A 210 -16.53 -18.30 -19.80
CA LEU A 210 -16.14 -19.44 -18.96
C LEU A 210 -17.35 -20.28 -18.50
N ILE A 211 -18.50 -19.68 -18.26
CA ILE A 211 -19.65 -20.33 -17.61
C ILE A 211 -20.76 -20.67 -18.60
N LYS A 212 -20.69 -20.25 -19.84
CA LYS A 212 -21.75 -20.55 -20.90
C LYS A 212 -23.20 -20.34 -20.41
N THR A 213 -23.45 -19.42 -19.50
CA THR A 213 -24.76 -19.08 -18.99
C THR A 213 -25.10 -17.66 -19.38
N ASN A 214 -26.38 -17.43 -19.73
CA ASN A 214 -26.89 -16.11 -20.08
C ASN A 214 -27.27 -15.25 -18.86
N ASP A 215 -26.85 -15.64 -17.67
CA ASP A 215 -27.19 -14.93 -16.46
C ASP A 215 -26.25 -13.74 -16.24
N ASP A 216 -26.82 -12.58 -15.98
CA ASP A 216 -26.10 -11.37 -15.62
C ASP A 216 -25.53 -11.50 -14.19
N PHE A 217 -24.23 -11.70 -14.08
CA PHE A 217 -23.55 -11.69 -12.78
C PHE A 217 -23.32 -10.26 -12.31
N THR A 218 -23.87 -9.94 -11.16
CA THR A 218 -23.64 -8.66 -10.48
C THR A 218 -22.75 -8.89 -9.25
N PHE A 219 -21.60 -8.22 -9.20
CA PHE A 219 -20.75 -8.27 -8.03
C PHE A 219 -21.28 -7.35 -6.94
N HIS A 220 -21.60 -7.91 -5.78
CA HIS A 220 -21.98 -7.17 -4.61
C HIS A 220 -20.79 -7.06 -3.65
N ILE A 221 -20.24 -5.85 -3.49
CA ILE A 221 -19.26 -5.58 -2.45
C ILE A 221 -20.05 -5.13 -1.21
N GLN A 222 -20.23 -6.05 -0.26
CA GLN A 222 -20.75 -5.69 1.05
C GLN A 222 -19.66 -4.99 1.87
N THR A 223 -19.79 -3.70 2.06
CA THR A 223 -18.86 -2.93 2.90
C THR A 223 -19.12 -3.11 4.39
N GLY A 224 -20.28 -3.66 4.76
CA GLY A 224 -20.74 -3.78 6.14
C GLY A 224 -21.12 -2.43 6.77
N TRP A 225 -21.23 -1.38 5.95
CA TRP A 225 -21.60 -0.06 6.43
C TRP A 225 -23.09 0.18 6.24
N PRO A 226 -23.81 0.61 7.30
CA PRO A 226 -25.19 1.01 7.17
C PRO A 226 -25.33 2.15 6.16
N LYS A 227 -26.41 2.17 5.39
CA LYS A 227 -26.69 3.22 4.41
C LYS A 227 -26.88 4.61 5.06
N GLU A 228 -27.26 4.62 6.33
CA GLU A 228 -27.46 5.81 7.14
C GLU A 228 -26.67 5.65 8.43
N VAL A 229 -25.54 6.30 8.52
CA VAL A 229 -24.74 6.32 9.75
C VAL A 229 -24.55 7.75 10.17
N ASP A 230 -25.09 8.06 11.35
CA ASP A 230 -24.71 9.26 12.09
C ASP A 230 -23.19 9.21 12.35
N PRO A 231 -22.42 10.19 11.85
CA PRO A 231 -20.96 10.21 12.00
C PRO A 231 -20.50 10.14 13.46
N LEU A 232 -21.30 10.62 14.39
CA LEU A 232 -20.99 10.63 15.83
C LEU A 232 -21.16 9.25 16.48
N SER A 233 -22.01 8.37 15.94
CA SER A 233 -22.22 7.02 16.49
C SER A 233 -21.07 6.04 16.19
N GLN A 234 -20.14 6.39 15.29
CA GLN A 234 -19.00 5.54 14.91
C GLN A 234 -17.74 5.75 15.75
N VAL A 235 -17.71 6.73 16.63
CA VAL A 235 -16.59 6.95 17.54
C VAL A 235 -16.70 6.01 18.72
N LYS A 236 -16.69 4.71 18.50
CA LYS A 236 -16.30 3.75 19.55
C LYS A 236 -14.78 3.73 19.59
N ILE A 237 -14.26 4.39 20.60
CA ILE A 237 -12.84 4.33 20.99
C ILE A 237 -12.62 2.93 21.56
N LEU A 238 -11.83 2.14 20.84
CA LEU A 238 -11.23 0.90 21.33
C LEU A 238 -9.83 1.20 21.84
#